data_641fd5b79c78862d39533fde355bd52a
#
_entry.id   641fd5b79c78862d39533fde355bd52a
#
_cell.length_a   1.000
_cell.length_b   1.000
_cell.length_c   1.000
_cell.angle_alpha   90.00
_cell.angle_beta   90.00
_cell.angle_gamma   90.00
#
_symmetry.space_group_name_H-M   'P 1'
#
loop_
_entity.id
_entity.type
_entity.pdbx_description
1 polymer ?
#
loop_
_entity_poly.entity_id
_entity_poly.type
_entity_poly.pdbx_seq_one_letter_code
_entity_poly.pdbx_strand_id
1 'polypeptide(L)'
;MTQHAPASELPVIADLDLRLDRDVFLRSLLRELAGTLEEVVGQEEAAGYISVVGQRIGDQINASYRQGLAVQRLNAQQVAQVLVDFKRRIEGDFYVIEQDDEKIVLGNRTCPFGDKVLNRPALCMMTSNVLGVIAAENLGYAKVDIQESIAQGQACCRVVVYLKPTAEAQAGWGREYFRG
;
A
#
# COMPACT_ATOMS: atom_id res chain seq x y z
N MET A 1 -36.48 45.06 -35.26
CA MET A 1 -35.71 45.20 -34.01
C MET A 1 -35.39 43.81 -33.51
N THR A 2 -34.23 43.31 -33.91
CA THR A 2 -33.74 41.96 -33.49
C THR A 2 -32.94 42.15 -32.21
N GLN A 3 -33.50 41.66 -31.09
CA GLN A 3 -32.77 41.59 -29.82
C GLN A 3 -31.69 40.51 -29.94
N HIS A 4 -30.44 40.94 -29.90
CA HIS A 4 -29.30 40.03 -29.66
C HIS A 4 -29.40 39.56 -28.21
N ALA A 5 -29.55 38.24 -28.00
CA ALA A 5 -29.34 37.64 -26.68
C ALA A 5 -27.84 37.89 -26.26
N PRO A 6 -27.58 38.24 -25.01
CA PRO A 6 -26.21 38.38 -24.56
C PRO A 6 -25.46 37.07 -24.69
N ALA A 7 -24.30 37.08 -25.29
CA ALA A 7 -23.38 35.97 -25.32
C ALA A 7 -23.07 35.60 -23.84
N SER A 8 -23.45 34.38 -23.42
CA SER A 8 -23.04 33.89 -22.13
C SER A 8 -21.50 33.86 -22.09
N GLU A 9 -20.90 34.63 -21.22
CA GLU A 9 -19.44 34.58 -20.98
C GLU A 9 -19.11 33.12 -20.61
N LEU A 10 -18.23 32.49 -21.38
CA LEU A 10 -17.73 31.18 -21.09
C LEU A 10 -16.95 31.25 -19.75
N PRO A 11 -17.16 30.29 -18.83
CA PRO A 11 -16.43 30.29 -17.58
C PRO A 11 -14.92 30.27 -17.83
N VAL A 12 -14.17 31.04 -17.06
CA VAL A 12 -12.70 31.02 -17.13
C VAL A 12 -12.22 29.63 -16.72
N ILE A 13 -11.47 28.96 -17.56
CA ILE A 13 -11.03 27.57 -17.35
C ILE A 13 -10.33 27.40 -15.99
N ALA A 14 -9.58 28.43 -15.57
CA ALA A 14 -8.88 28.42 -14.28
C ALA A 14 -9.80 28.43 -13.05
N ASP A 15 -11.06 28.87 -13.22
CA ASP A 15 -12.04 28.99 -12.11
C ASP A 15 -12.98 27.76 -12.04
N LEU A 16 -12.74 26.75 -12.88
CA LEU A 16 -13.53 25.52 -12.81
C LEU A 16 -13.20 24.75 -11.54
N ASP A 17 -14.23 24.39 -10.75
CA ASP A 17 -14.10 23.49 -9.59
C ASP A 17 -13.90 22.06 -10.05
N LEU A 18 -12.66 21.72 -10.37
CA LEU A 18 -12.28 20.37 -10.78
C LEU A 18 -11.56 19.68 -9.62
N ARG A 19 -12.04 18.48 -9.25
CA ARG A 19 -11.34 17.59 -8.30
C ARG A 19 -10.14 16.93 -8.98
N LEU A 20 -9.17 17.74 -9.40
CA LEU A 20 -7.97 17.30 -10.10
C LEU A 20 -6.76 18.02 -9.50
N ASP A 21 -6.01 17.30 -8.70
CA ASP A 21 -4.70 17.70 -8.22
C ASP A 21 -3.67 16.60 -8.53
N ARG A 22 -2.42 16.84 -8.17
CA ARG A 22 -1.32 15.89 -8.43
C ARG A 22 -1.57 14.55 -7.76
N ASP A 23 -2.09 14.53 -6.54
CA ASP A 23 -2.29 13.31 -5.76
C ASP A 23 -3.45 12.48 -6.34
N VAL A 24 -4.57 13.11 -6.63
CA VAL A 24 -5.72 12.46 -7.31
C VAL A 24 -5.29 11.92 -8.67
N PHE A 25 -4.50 12.68 -9.44
CA PHE A 25 -3.99 12.23 -10.74
C PHE A 25 -3.10 10.98 -10.59
N LEU A 26 -2.12 11.00 -9.68
CA LEU A 26 -1.19 9.86 -9.49
C LEU A 26 -1.90 8.62 -8.97
N ARG A 27 -2.82 8.75 -8.02
CA ARG A 27 -3.62 7.61 -7.53
C ARG A 27 -4.52 7.02 -8.62
N SER A 28 -5.12 7.88 -9.44
CA SER A 28 -5.92 7.43 -10.59
C SER A 28 -5.05 6.72 -11.63
N LEU A 29 -3.88 7.27 -11.95
CA LEU A 29 -2.93 6.65 -12.87
C LEU A 29 -2.52 5.26 -12.40
N LEU A 30 -2.18 5.09 -11.11
CA LEU A 30 -1.82 3.79 -10.55
C LEU A 30 -2.98 2.79 -10.62
N ARG A 31 -4.21 3.25 -10.36
CA ARG A 31 -5.40 2.43 -10.49
C ARG A 31 -5.60 1.93 -11.92
N GLU A 32 -5.53 2.84 -12.90
CA GLU A 32 -5.72 2.51 -14.32
C GLU A 32 -4.58 1.60 -14.84
N LEU A 33 -3.33 1.85 -14.44
CA LEU A 33 -2.20 0.98 -14.78
C LEU A 33 -2.39 -0.44 -14.21
N ALA A 34 -2.81 -0.58 -12.95
CA ALA A 34 -3.07 -1.87 -12.35
C ALA A 34 -4.23 -2.60 -13.06
N GLY A 35 -5.33 -1.88 -13.34
CA GLY A 35 -6.50 -2.44 -14.04
C GLY A 35 -6.16 -2.87 -15.46
N THR A 36 -5.48 -2.02 -16.23
CA THR A 36 -5.05 -2.35 -17.60
C THR A 36 -4.10 -3.56 -17.61
N LEU A 37 -3.20 -3.64 -16.63
CA LEU A 37 -2.29 -4.78 -16.51
C LEU A 37 -3.07 -6.08 -16.25
N GLU A 38 -4.06 -6.06 -15.33
CA GLU A 38 -4.95 -7.19 -15.06
C GLU A 38 -5.73 -7.62 -16.31
N GLU A 39 -6.22 -6.68 -17.12
CA GLU A 39 -6.96 -6.94 -18.37
C GLU A 39 -6.08 -7.56 -19.46
N VAL A 40 -4.82 -7.12 -19.55
CA VAL A 40 -3.89 -7.55 -20.62
C VAL A 40 -3.25 -8.90 -20.32
N VAL A 41 -2.78 -9.11 -19.10
CA VAL A 41 -1.99 -10.30 -18.75
C VAL A 41 -2.71 -11.25 -17.78
N GLY A 42 -3.88 -10.88 -17.30
CA GLY A 42 -4.61 -11.64 -16.28
C GLY A 42 -4.19 -11.26 -14.85
N GLN A 43 -5.05 -11.59 -13.90
CA GLN A 43 -4.91 -11.17 -12.51
C GLN A 43 -3.65 -11.73 -11.82
N GLU A 44 -3.31 -13.00 -12.07
CA GLU A 44 -2.17 -13.66 -11.45
C GLU A 44 -0.85 -13.05 -11.91
N GLU A 45 -0.68 -12.87 -13.21
CA GLU A 45 0.51 -12.26 -13.78
C GLU A 45 0.65 -10.78 -13.38
N ALA A 46 -0.45 -10.03 -13.40
CA ALA A 46 -0.47 -8.63 -12.95
C ALA A 46 -0.01 -8.50 -11.50
N ALA A 47 -0.47 -9.39 -10.60
CA ALA A 47 -0.02 -9.44 -9.22
C ALA A 47 1.49 -9.72 -9.11
N GLY A 48 2.05 -10.53 -10.02
CA GLY A 48 3.49 -10.77 -10.13
C GLY A 48 4.28 -9.50 -10.46
N TYR A 49 3.87 -8.74 -11.47
CA TYR A 49 4.50 -7.46 -11.83
C TYR A 49 4.42 -6.42 -10.70
N ILE A 50 3.24 -6.28 -10.10
CA ILE A 50 3.04 -5.37 -8.96
C ILE A 50 3.93 -5.78 -7.78
N SER A 51 4.14 -7.07 -7.57
CA SER A 51 5.04 -7.59 -6.55
C SER A 51 6.49 -7.17 -6.76
N VAL A 52 7.00 -7.22 -7.99
CA VAL A 52 8.36 -6.75 -8.31
C VAL A 52 8.53 -5.26 -8.01
N VAL A 53 7.53 -4.44 -8.34
CA VAL A 53 7.53 -3.02 -8.00
C VAL A 53 7.52 -2.83 -6.48
N GLY A 54 6.66 -3.55 -5.76
CA GLY A 54 6.56 -3.51 -4.31
C GLY A 54 7.87 -3.92 -3.62
N GLN A 55 8.58 -4.95 -4.14
CA GLN A 55 9.90 -5.35 -3.66
C GLN A 55 10.89 -4.19 -3.75
N ARG A 56 11.05 -3.59 -4.92
CA ARG A 56 12.00 -2.49 -5.15
C ARG A 56 11.71 -1.28 -4.26
N ILE A 57 10.43 -0.93 -4.09
CA ILE A 57 10.01 0.15 -3.19
C ILE A 57 10.31 -0.22 -1.74
N GLY A 58 10.03 -1.46 -1.33
CA GLY A 58 10.35 -1.97 0.00
C GLY A 58 11.83 -1.87 0.33
N ASP A 59 12.71 -2.26 -0.61
CA ASP A 59 14.16 -2.17 -0.47
C ASP A 59 14.62 -0.72 -0.29
N GLN A 60 14.11 0.22 -1.08
CA GLN A 60 14.45 1.64 -0.97
C GLN A 60 14.00 2.24 0.36
N ILE A 61 12.77 1.95 0.79
CA ILE A 61 12.24 2.41 2.08
C ILE A 61 13.08 1.83 3.22
N ASN A 62 13.34 0.52 3.21
CA ASN A 62 14.15 -0.15 4.21
C ASN A 62 15.55 0.46 4.32
N ALA A 63 16.22 0.69 3.19
CA ALA A 63 17.53 1.34 3.15
C ALA A 63 17.50 2.74 3.76
N SER A 64 16.48 3.54 3.43
CA SER A 64 16.32 4.90 3.97
C SER A 64 16.16 4.92 5.49
N TYR A 65 15.35 4.01 6.06
CA TYR A 65 15.18 3.93 7.50
C TYR A 65 16.45 3.43 8.21
N ARG A 66 17.13 2.40 7.68
CA ARG A 66 18.40 1.92 8.24
C ARG A 66 19.47 3.01 8.23
N GLN A 67 19.55 3.77 7.13
CA GLN A 67 20.47 4.91 7.04
C GLN A 67 20.11 6.01 8.05
N GLY A 68 18.84 6.40 8.13
CA GLY A 68 18.38 7.44 9.05
C GLY A 68 18.56 7.08 10.52
N LEU A 69 18.47 5.80 10.86
CA LEU A 69 18.69 5.28 12.22
C LEU A 69 20.14 4.88 12.47
N ALA A 70 21.02 4.96 11.49
CA ALA A 70 22.43 4.54 11.55
C ALA A 70 22.60 3.08 12.04
N VAL A 71 21.73 2.16 11.57
CA VAL A 71 21.76 0.74 11.94
C VAL A 71 21.93 -0.15 10.70
N GLN A 72 22.57 -1.31 10.90
CA GLN A 72 22.69 -2.32 9.86
C GLN A 72 21.38 -3.11 9.69
N ARG A 73 20.64 -3.32 10.76
CA ARG A 73 19.36 -4.02 10.80
C ARG A 73 18.45 -3.44 11.86
N LEU A 74 17.15 -3.50 11.58
CA LEU A 74 16.12 -3.15 12.54
C LEU A 74 15.79 -4.38 13.40
N ASN A 75 15.52 -4.17 14.69
CA ASN A 75 14.90 -5.18 15.54
C ASN A 75 13.38 -5.21 15.32
N ALA A 76 12.68 -6.19 15.90
CA ALA A 76 11.23 -6.38 15.69
C ALA A 76 10.41 -5.13 16.09
N GLN A 77 10.78 -4.46 17.17
CA GLN A 77 10.10 -3.23 17.61
C GLN A 77 10.32 -2.09 16.61
N GLN A 78 11.55 -1.92 16.12
CA GLN A 78 11.85 -0.92 15.10
C GLN A 78 11.14 -1.23 13.78
N VAL A 79 11.05 -2.51 13.39
CA VAL A 79 10.27 -2.93 12.20
C VAL A 79 8.83 -2.46 12.35
N ALA A 80 8.14 -2.78 13.45
CA ALA A 80 6.76 -2.34 13.67
C ALA A 80 6.60 -0.82 13.57
N GLN A 81 7.50 -0.06 14.19
CA GLN A 81 7.50 1.41 14.11
C GLN A 81 7.70 1.92 12.69
N VAL A 82 8.63 1.33 11.93
CA VAL A 82 8.89 1.68 10.53
C VAL A 82 7.67 1.37 9.66
N LEU A 83 7.02 0.21 9.84
CA LEU A 83 5.83 -0.16 9.07
C LEU A 83 4.68 0.84 9.28
N VAL A 84 4.51 1.36 10.49
CA VAL A 84 3.50 2.39 10.79
C VAL A 84 3.94 3.76 10.26
N ASP A 85 5.20 4.17 10.51
CA ASP A 85 5.67 5.50 10.15
C ASP A 85 5.67 5.74 8.63
N PHE A 86 6.17 4.77 7.83
CA PHE A 86 6.16 4.97 6.38
C PHE A 86 4.74 5.07 5.82
N LYS A 87 3.80 4.31 6.38
CA LYS A 87 2.39 4.40 5.97
C LYS A 87 1.79 5.76 6.30
N ARG A 88 2.08 6.31 7.47
CA ARG A 88 1.67 7.65 7.85
C ARG A 88 2.23 8.71 6.90
N ARG A 89 3.48 8.58 6.45
CA ARG A 89 4.12 9.50 5.51
C ARG A 89 3.46 9.54 4.13
N ILE A 90 2.72 8.51 3.78
CA ILE A 90 1.94 8.41 2.54
C ILE A 90 0.43 8.48 2.80
N GLU A 91 0.03 9.15 3.87
CA GLU A 91 -1.37 9.43 4.25
C GLU A 91 -2.22 8.18 4.56
N GLY A 92 -1.59 7.06 4.93
CA GLY A 92 -2.26 5.91 5.51
C GLY A 92 -2.38 6.03 7.03
N ASP A 93 -3.48 5.56 7.60
CA ASP A 93 -3.70 5.53 9.06
C ASP A 93 -3.48 4.11 9.61
N PHE A 94 -2.23 3.66 9.53
CA PHE A 94 -1.80 2.39 10.11
C PHE A 94 -1.44 2.52 11.57
N TYR A 95 -1.77 1.49 12.36
CA TYR A 95 -1.44 1.38 13.78
C TYR A 95 -1.20 -0.08 14.16
N VAL A 96 -0.43 -0.29 15.24
CA VAL A 96 -0.22 -1.63 15.80
C VAL A 96 -1.41 -1.98 16.68
N ILE A 97 -2.04 -3.13 16.41
CA ILE A 97 -3.08 -3.74 17.26
C ILE A 97 -2.41 -4.62 18.31
N GLU A 98 -1.45 -5.44 17.89
CA GLU A 98 -0.77 -6.44 18.71
C GLU A 98 0.65 -6.63 18.17
N GLN A 99 1.61 -6.89 19.05
CA GLN A 99 2.97 -7.26 18.67
C GLN A 99 3.56 -8.18 19.73
N ASP A 100 4.15 -9.26 19.26
CA ASP A 100 4.93 -10.19 20.06
C ASP A 100 6.19 -10.66 19.31
N ASP A 101 6.83 -11.75 19.75
CA ASP A 101 8.02 -12.32 19.13
C ASP A 101 7.76 -13.04 17.81
N GLU A 102 6.52 -13.32 17.49
CA GLU A 102 6.12 -14.15 16.35
C GLU A 102 5.39 -13.35 15.28
N LYS A 103 4.70 -12.28 15.65
CA LYS A 103 3.90 -11.48 14.71
C LYS A 103 3.74 -10.02 15.12
N ILE A 104 3.41 -9.20 14.12
CA ILE A 104 2.91 -7.83 14.25
C ILE A 104 1.55 -7.78 13.59
N VAL A 105 0.51 -7.43 14.33
CA VAL A 105 -0.84 -7.23 13.81
C VAL A 105 -1.08 -5.73 13.62
N LEU A 106 -1.36 -5.34 12.39
CA LEU A 106 -1.59 -3.96 12.00
C LEU A 106 -3.07 -3.74 11.65
N GLY A 107 -3.63 -2.63 12.13
CA GLY A 107 -4.87 -2.08 11.65
C GLY A 107 -4.61 -0.89 10.71
N ASN A 108 -5.58 -0.60 9.84
CA ASN A 108 -5.53 0.60 9.00
C ASN A 108 -6.93 1.15 8.77
N ARG A 109 -7.16 2.42 9.10
CA ARG A 109 -8.44 3.11 8.91
C ARG A 109 -8.53 3.88 7.60
N THR A 110 -7.38 4.28 7.04
CA THR A 110 -7.32 5.09 5.81
C THR A 110 -6.29 4.53 4.85
N CYS A 111 -6.74 4.13 3.66
CA CYS A 111 -5.85 3.62 2.62
C CYS A 111 -5.10 4.77 1.94
N PRO A 112 -3.77 4.67 1.73
CA PRO A 112 -3.01 5.65 0.96
C PRO A 112 -3.54 5.89 -0.47
N PHE A 113 -4.20 4.90 -1.05
CA PHE A 113 -4.83 5.02 -2.38
C PHE A 113 -6.23 5.65 -2.32
N GLY A 114 -6.76 5.95 -1.12
CA GLY A 114 -8.11 6.48 -0.93
C GLY A 114 -9.17 5.56 -1.54
N ASP A 115 -10.17 6.15 -2.20
CA ASP A 115 -11.24 5.45 -2.91
C ASP A 115 -10.74 4.65 -4.14
N LYS A 116 -9.56 4.97 -4.65
CA LYS A 116 -8.97 4.32 -5.83
C LYS A 116 -8.58 2.85 -5.58
N VAL A 117 -8.52 2.41 -4.32
CA VAL A 117 -8.26 1.01 -3.98
C VAL A 117 -9.48 0.11 -4.12
N LEU A 118 -10.69 0.66 -4.07
CA LEU A 118 -11.92 -0.13 -4.11
C LEU A 118 -12.00 -1.02 -5.35
N ASN A 119 -12.29 -2.30 -5.15
CA ASN A 119 -12.31 -3.34 -6.19
C ASN A 119 -10.98 -3.48 -6.96
N ARG A 120 -9.85 -3.18 -6.31
CA ARG A 120 -8.49 -3.37 -6.86
C ARG A 120 -7.58 -4.05 -5.83
N PRO A 121 -7.83 -5.33 -5.50
CA PRO A 121 -7.02 -6.06 -4.50
C PRO A 121 -5.55 -6.20 -4.91
N ALA A 122 -5.23 -6.14 -6.20
CA ALA A 122 -3.84 -6.13 -6.67
C ALA A 122 -3.02 -4.97 -6.08
N LEU A 123 -3.61 -3.81 -5.82
CA LEU A 123 -2.94 -2.70 -5.13
C LEU A 123 -2.57 -3.04 -3.68
N CYS A 124 -3.31 -3.96 -3.04
CA CYS A 124 -2.96 -4.45 -1.70
C CYS A 124 -1.70 -5.31 -1.73
N MET A 125 -1.39 -5.96 -2.86
CA MET A 125 -0.16 -6.74 -3.03
C MET A 125 1.09 -5.85 -2.96
N MET A 126 1.01 -4.61 -3.43
CA MET A 126 2.10 -3.65 -3.23
C MET A 126 2.37 -3.41 -1.73
N THR A 127 1.31 -3.21 -0.94
CA THR A 127 1.41 -3.08 0.52
C THR A 127 2.03 -4.34 1.14
N SER A 128 1.51 -5.53 0.81
CA SER A 128 2.05 -6.80 1.29
C SER A 128 3.54 -6.93 1.00
N ASN A 129 3.98 -6.62 -0.22
CA ASN A 129 5.38 -6.72 -0.59
C ASN A 129 6.27 -5.74 0.20
N VAL A 130 5.87 -4.48 0.33
CA VAL A 130 6.65 -3.49 1.09
C VAL A 130 6.78 -3.90 2.56
N LEU A 131 5.68 -4.33 3.21
CA LEU A 131 5.71 -4.78 4.61
C LEU A 131 6.59 -6.03 4.77
N GLY A 132 6.39 -7.01 3.89
CA GLY A 132 7.12 -8.28 3.93
C GLY A 132 8.61 -8.12 3.70
N VAL A 133 9.01 -7.31 2.71
CA VAL A 133 10.40 -7.00 2.42
C VAL A 133 11.09 -6.33 3.61
N ILE A 134 10.49 -5.27 4.16
CA ILE A 134 11.08 -4.57 5.31
C ILE A 134 11.25 -5.54 6.49
N ALA A 135 10.25 -6.38 6.78
CA ALA A 135 10.34 -7.32 7.88
C ALA A 135 11.38 -8.43 7.60
N ALA A 136 11.34 -9.06 6.42
CA ALA A 136 12.23 -10.17 6.08
C ALA A 136 13.70 -9.75 5.98
N GLU A 137 13.99 -8.60 5.35
CA GLU A 137 15.36 -8.08 5.23
C GLU A 137 16.02 -7.84 6.60
N ASN A 138 15.25 -7.45 7.60
CA ASN A 138 15.78 -7.18 8.93
C ASN A 138 15.76 -8.41 9.85
N LEU A 139 14.71 -9.21 9.80
CA LEU A 139 14.48 -10.31 10.75
C LEU A 139 14.75 -11.72 10.17
N GLY A 140 14.95 -11.82 8.84
CA GLY A 140 15.27 -13.06 8.14
C GLY A 140 14.09 -13.71 7.44
N TYR A 141 12.90 -13.57 7.98
CA TYR A 141 11.65 -14.12 7.45
C TYR A 141 10.50 -13.14 7.72
N ALA A 142 9.54 -13.11 6.82
CA ALA A 142 8.21 -12.60 7.09
C ALA A 142 7.16 -13.32 6.25
N LYS A 143 5.94 -13.41 6.77
CA LYS A 143 4.75 -13.74 5.99
C LYS A 143 3.70 -12.67 6.24
N VAL A 144 3.14 -12.12 5.17
CA VAL A 144 2.12 -11.07 5.26
C VAL A 144 0.79 -11.62 4.82
N ASP A 145 -0.17 -11.61 5.75
CA ASP A 145 -1.55 -12.03 5.56
C ASP A 145 -2.48 -10.82 5.70
N ILE A 146 -3.17 -10.46 4.63
CA ILE A 146 -4.17 -9.39 4.62
C ILE A 146 -5.54 -10.04 4.87
N GLN A 147 -5.96 -10.06 6.13
CA GLN A 147 -7.19 -10.72 6.57
C GLN A 147 -8.43 -9.92 6.22
N GLU A 148 -8.35 -8.59 6.33
CA GLU A 148 -9.41 -7.65 5.97
C GLU A 148 -8.82 -6.50 5.18
N SER A 149 -9.54 -6.00 4.18
CA SER A 149 -9.06 -4.86 3.39
C SER A 149 -10.18 -3.93 2.93
N ILE A 150 -9.88 -2.64 2.96
CA ILE A 150 -10.73 -1.59 2.39
C ILE A 150 -10.96 -1.82 0.90
N ALA A 151 -9.99 -2.42 0.19
CA ALA A 151 -10.13 -2.77 -1.23
C ALA A 151 -11.28 -3.75 -1.52
N GLN A 152 -11.61 -4.59 -0.54
CA GLN A 152 -12.71 -5.56 -0.58
C GLN A 152 -14.00 -5.04 0.07
N GLY A 153 -14.04 -3.75 0.41
CA GLY A 153 -15.23 -3.09 0.97
C GLY A 153 -15.34 -3.15 2.49
N GLN A 154 -14.32 -3.66 3.23
CA GLN A 154 -14.32 -3.55 4.67
C GLN A 154 -14.08 -2.11 5.14
N ALA A 155 -14.55 -1.79 6.34
CA ALA A 155 -14.38 -0.47 6.94
C ALA A 155 -12.91 -0.14 7.29
N CYS A 156 -12.09 -1.17 7.53
CA CYS A 156 -10.67 -1.06 7.86
C CYS A 156 -9.88 -2.23 7.27
N CYS A 157 -8.56 -2.13 7.33
CA CYS A 157 -7.72 -3.29 7.05
C CYS A 157 -7.25 -3.94 8.34
N ARG A 158 -7.09 -5.27 8.29
CA ARG A 158 -6.37 -6.07 9.27
C ARG A 158 -5.27 -6.85 8.55
N VAL A 159 -4.02 -6.60 8.94
CA VAL A 159 -2.84 -7.20 8.30
C VAL A 159 -1.99 -7.85 9.37
N VAL A 160 -1.68 -9.14 9.20
CA VAL A 160 -0.76 -9.86 10.09
C VAL A 160 0.58 -10.02 9.37
N VAL A 161 1.64 -9.56 10.01
CA VAL A 161 3.02 -9.76 9.57
C VAL A 161 3.64 -10.77 10.53
N TYR A 162 3.67 -12.04 10.13
CA TYR A 162 4.37 -13.08 10.87
C TYR A 162 5.87 -12.90 10.72
N LEU A 163 6.60 -13.00 11.81
CA LEU A 163 8.05 -12.83 11.89
C LEU A 163 8.80 -14.17 11.95
N LYS A 164 8.06 -15.27 12.14
CA LYS A 164 8.55 -16.63 12.21
C LYS A 164 7.60 -17.58 11.49
N PRO A 165 8.08 -18.70 10.91
CA PRO A 165 7.24 -19.70 10.26
C PRO A 165 6.55 -20.61 11.27
N THR A 166 5.70 -20.04 12.13
CA THR A 166 4.90 -20.78 13.14
C THR A 166 3.78 -21.59 12.49
N ALA A 167 3.14 -22.48 13.24
CA ALA A 167 1.98 -23.23 12.76
C ALA A 167 0.83 -22.30 12.36
N GLU A 168 0.62 -21.19 13.10
CA GLU A 168 -0.36 -20.16 12.75
C GLU A 168 0.00 -19.49 11.42
N ALA A 169 1.27 -19.12 11.23
CA ALA A 169 1.75 -18.55 9.98
C ALA A 169 1.55 -19.52 8.81
N GLN A 170 1.82 -20.81 8.99
CA GLN A 170 1.67 -21.81 7.93
C GLN A 170 0.21 -22.07 7.56
N ALA A 171 -0.72 -22.00 8.51
CA ALA A 171 -2.15 -22.18 8.29
C ALA A 171 -2.81 -20.95 7.65
N GLY A 172 -2.26 -19.75 7.83
CA GLY A 172 -2.78 -18.49 7.29
C GLY A 172 -2.59 -18.36 5.77
N TRP A 173 -3.49 -17.62 5.14
CA TRP A 173 -3.33 -17.18 3.76
C TRP A 173 -2.37 -15.99 3.75
N GLY A 174 -1.39 -15.98 2.86
CA GLY A 174 -0.47 -14.86 2.79
C GLY A 174 0.78 -15.21 2.00
N ARG A 175 1.57 -14.19 1.70
CA ARG A 175 2.81 -14.34 0.95
C ARG A 175 4.01 -14.35 1.87
N GLU A 176 4.93 -15.26 1.63
CA GLU A 176 6.20 -15.36 2.34
C GLU A 176 7.28 -14.52 1.69
N TYR A 177 8.16 -13.99 2.52
CA TYR A 177 9.32 -13.18 2.15
C TYR A 177 10.53 -13.67 2.93
N PHE A 178 11.65 -13.71 2.26
CA PHE A 178 12.91 -14.14 2.83
C PHE A 178 13.95 -13.04 2.59
N ARG A 179 14.94 -12.97 3.45
CA ARG A 179 16.08 -12.09 3.21
C ARG A 179 16.80 -12.51 1.93
N GLY A 180 17.10 -11.54 1.05
CA GLY A 180 17.94 -11.70 -0.14
C GLY A 180 19.43 -11.72 0.16
#